data_ff978c4fea4331f17b6554d83d0a9067
#
_entry.id   ff978c4fea4331f17b6554d83d0a9067
#
_cell.length_a   1.000
_cell.length_b   1.000
_cell.length_c   1.000
_cell.angle_alpha   90.00
_cell.angle_beta   90.00
_cell.angle_gamma   90.00
#
_symmetry.space_group_name_H-M   'P 1'
#
loop_
_entity.id
_entity.type
_entity.pdbx_description
1 polymer ?
#
loop_
_entity_poly.entity_id
_entity_poly.type
_entity_poly.pdbx_seq_one_letter_code
_entity_poly.pdbx_strand_id
1 'polypeptide(L)'
;MKNNEDALAAARQAVRLNQQDPQARMNLSLALLATNNKGVREHIELIKKMAMMMPDVKTELKESVEDGFNRYPNWPELTKINKWLEF
;
A
#
# COMPACT_ATOMS: atom_id res chain seq x y z
N MET A 1 -12.72 6.68 -10.24
CA MET A 1 -13.37 6.41 -10.63
C MET A 1 -13.50 5.23 -11.10
N LYS A 2 -13.88 5.10 -11.76
CA LYS A 2 -14.06 4.08 -12.27
C LYS A 2 -13.04 3.29 -12.26
N ASN A 3 -12.85 2.37 -12.44
CA ASN A 3 -11.72 1.50 -12.65
C ASN A 3 -10.92 1.14 -11.43
N ASN A 4 -11.57 1.14 -10.26
CA ASN A 4 -10.90 0.57 -9.11
C ASN A 4 -10.53 -0.89 -9.34
N GLU A 5 -11.34 -1.62 -10.11
CA GLU A 5 -11.03 -3.01 -10.41
C GLU A 5 -9.86 -3.13 -11.38
N ASP A 6 -9.73 -2.21 -12.31
CA ASP A 6 -8.58 -2.18 -13.21
C ASP A 6 -7.32 -1.87 -12.40
N ALA A 7 -7.40 -0.94 -11.47
CA ALA A 7 -6.27 -0.62 -10.60
C ALA A 7 -5.88 -1.83 -9.76
N LEU A 8 -6.89 -2.56 -9.26
CA LEU A 8 -6.63 -3.77 -8.48
C LEU A 8 -5.92 -4.83 -9.31
N ALA A 9 -6.37 -5.04 -10.54
CA ALA A 9 -5.74 -6.02 -11.42
C ALA A 9 -4.28 -5.64 -11.72
N ALA A 10 -4.03 -4.36 -12.00
CA ALA A 10 -2.69 -3.88 -12.26
C ALA A 10 -1.80 -4.02 -11.03
N ALA A 11 -2.35 -3.73 -9.84
CA ALA A 11 -1.59 -3.83 -8.61
C ALA A 11 -1.23 -5.29 -8.30
N ARG A 12 -2.15 -6.21 -8.55
CA ARG A 12 -1.88 -7.64 -8.37
C ARG A 12 -0.78 -8.10 -9.30
N GLN A 13 -0.80 -7.63 -10.54
CA GLN A 13 0.23 -7.98 -11.50
C GLN A 13 1.58 -7.45 -11.07
N ALA A 14 1.63 -6.22 -10.56
CA ALA A 14 2.87 -5.62 -10.10
C ALA A 14 3.49 -6.43 -8.95
N VAL A 15 2.66 -6.87 -8.00
CA VAL A 15 3.15 -7.70 -6.90
C VAL A 15 3.63 -9.06 -7.41
N ARG A 16 2.91 -9.63 -8.39
CA ARG A 16 3.31 -10.91 -8.95
C ARG A 16 4.67 -10.82 -9.63
N LEU A 17 4.94 -9.72 -10.32
CA LEU A 17 6.20 -9.51 -11.01
C LEU A 17 7.35 -9.25 -10.06
N ASN A 18 7.08 -8.62 -8.91
CA ASN A 18 8.11 -8.34 -7.93
C ASN A 18 7.53 -8.43 -6.53
N GLN A 19 7.57 -9.62 -5.96
CA GLN A 19 6.98 -9.88 -4.65
C GLN A 19 7.72 -9.22 -3.50
N GLN A 20 8.94 -8.75 -3.75
CA GLN A 20 9.75 -8.10 -2.73
C GLN A 20 9.62 -6.58 -2.76
N ASP A 21 8.76 -6.05 -3.60
CA ASP A 21 8.59 -4.60 -3.73
C ASP A 21 7.52 -4.12 -2.74
N PRO A 22 7.92 -3.44 -1.65
CA PRO A 22 6.94 -2.98 -0.66
C PRO A 22 5.99 -1.93 -1.22
N GLN A 23 6.45 -1.11 -2.17
CA GLN A 23 5.58 -0.10 -2.77
C GLN A 23 4.46 -0.76 -3.59
N ALA A 24 4.79 -1.82 -4.32
CA ALA A 24 3.78 -2.56 -5.08
C ALA A 24 2.75 -3.17 -4.13
N ARG A 25 3.19 -3.71 -3.00
CA ARG A 25 2.27 -4.27 -2.02
C ARG A 25 1.41 -3.20 -1.37
N MET A 26 1.95 -2.02 -1.13
CA MET A 26 1.17 -0.92 -0.58
C MET A 26 0.10 -0.47 -1.57
N ASN A 27 0.46 -0.37 -2.86
CA ASN A 27 -0.51 -0.03 -3.89
C ASN A 27 -1.62 -1.07 -3.97
N LEU A 28 -1.27 -2.35 -3.85
CA LEU A 28 -2.26 -3.42 -3.83
C LEU A 28 -3.17 -3.31 -2.61
N SER A 29 -2.60 -3.00 -1.45
CA SER A 29 -3.40 -2.82 -0.23
C SER A 29 -4.42 -1.71 -0.41
N LEU A 30 -4.01 -0.59 -0.99
CA LEU A 30 -4.92 0.52 -1.26
C LEU A 30 -6.04 0.10 -2.20
N ALA A 31 -5.69 -0.64 -3.26
CA ALA A 31 -6.69 -1.10 -4.22
C ALA A 31 -7.65 -2.11 -3.60
N LEU A 32 -7.15 -2.98 -2.72
CA LEU A 32 -8.01 -3.94 -2.02
C LEU A 32 -9.01 -3.23 -1.12
N LEU A 33 -8.56 -2.20 -0.40
CA LEU A 33 -9.47 -1.43 0.44
C LEU A 33 -10.49 -0.68 -0.40
N ALA A 34 -10.07 -0.09 -1.50
CA ALA A 34 -10.96 0.68 -2.36
C ALA A 34 -12.04 -0.18 -2.99
N THR A 35 -11.75 -1.45 -3.24
CA THR A 35 -12.69 -2.40 -3.84
C THR A 35 -13.38 -3.26 -2.79
N ASN A 36 -13.11 -3.02 -1.52
CA ASN A 36 -13.73 -3.75 -0.41
C ASN A 36 -13.41 -5.24 -0.45
N ASN A 37 -12.21 -5.58 -0.86
CA ASN A 37 -11.75 -6.96 -0.91
C ASN A 37 -10.95 -7.32 0.34
N LYS A 38 -10.79 -8.62 0.58
CA LYS A 38 -10.05 -9.12 1.72
C LYS A 38 -8.57 -9.28 1.39
N GLY A 39 -7.75 -9.52 2.40
CA GLY A 39 -6.34 -9.79 2.22
C GLY A 39 -5.42 -8.61 2.48
N VAL A 40 -5.98 -7.46 2.82
CA VAL A 40 -5.18 -6.25 3.06
C VAL A 40 -4.19 -6.46 4.19
N ARG A 41 -4.63 -7.05 5.28
CA ARG A 41 -3.80 -7.20 6.48
C ARG A 41 -2.53 -7.99 6.21
N GLU A 42 -2.63 -9.04 5.41
CA GLU A 42 -1.46 -9.86 5.09
C GLU A 42 -0.38 -9.04 4.39
N HIS A 43 -0.80 -8.20 3.45
CA HIS A 43 0.15 -7.34 2.75
C HIS A 43 0.76 -6.30 3.67
N ILE A 44 -0.06 -5.72 4.55
CA ILE A 44 0.43 -4.73 5.50
C ILE A 44 1.46 -5.35 6.44
N GLU A 45 1.23 -6.57 6.92
CA GLU A 45 2.17 -7.21 7.81
C GLU A 45 3.49 -7.53 7.11
N LEU A 46 3.44 -7.92 5.85
CA LEU A 46 4.65 -8.14 5.07
C LEU A 46 5.43 -6.85 4.88
N ILE A 47 4.72 -5.76 4.61
CA ILE A 47 5.34 -4.44 4.46
C ILE A 47 6.01 -4.03 5.77
N LYS A 48 5.34 -4.24 6.90
CA LYS A 48 5.90 -3.90 8.19
C LYS A 48 7.18 -4.70 8.46
N LYS A 49 7.19 -5.98 8.13
CA LYS A 49 8.39 -6.79 8.28
C LYS A 49 9.54 -6.25 7.44
N MET A 50 9.26 -5.91 6.19
CA MET A 50 10.29 -5.36 5.32
C MET A 50 10.84 -4.05 5.89
N ALA A 51 9.95 -3.19 6.39
CA ALA A 51 10.35 -1.90 6.96
C ALA A 51 11.19 -2.09 8.21
N MET A 52 10.88 -3.10 9.02
CA MET A 52 11.67 -3.39 10.22
C MET A 52 13.06 -3.91 9.89
N MET A 53 13.16 -4.69 8.83
CA MET A 53 14.44 -5.29 8.46
C MET A 53 15.29 -4.34 7.63
N MET A 54 14.67 -3.40 6.93
CA MET A 54 15.38 -2.48 6.03
C MET A 54 14.93 -1.05 6.30
N PRO A 55 15.73 -0.26 7.02
CA PRO A 55 15.35 1.13 7.36
C PRO A 55 15.06 1.99 6.14
N ASP A 56 15.74 1.74 5.02
CA ASP A 56 15.50 2.50 3.79
C ASP A 56 14.09 2.28 3.29
N VAL A 57 13.56 1.05 3.43
CA VAL A 57 12.19 0.75 3.03
C VAL A 57 11.21 1.55 3.86
N LYS A 58 11.44 1.64 5.16
CA LYS A 58 10.57 2.42 6.03
C LYS A 58 10.54 3.87 5.60
N THR A 59 11.69 4.45 5.31
CA THR A 59 11.79 5.84 4.87
C THR A 59 11.04 6.05 3.57
N GLU A 60 11.24 5.16 2.59
CA GLU A 60 10.57 5.26 1.31
C GLU A 60 9.05 5.19 1.45
N LEU A 61 8.57 4.25 2.27
CA LEU A 61 7.13 4.09 2.46
C LEU A 61 6.54 5.31 3.17
N LYS A 62 7.26 5.83 4.15
CA LYS A 62 6.81 7.01 4.86
C LYS A 62 6.68 8.20 3.92
N GLU A 63 7.67 8.38 3.04
CA GLU A 63 7.63 9.45 2.07
C GLU A 63 6.49 9.26 1.07
N SER A 64 6.23 8.01 0.66
CA SER A 64 5.12 7.70 -0.22
C SER A 64 3.78 8.07 0.42
N VAL A 65 3.62 7.76 1.70
CA VAL A 65 2.39 8.09 2.42
C VAL A 65 2.21 9.60 2.48
N GLU A 66 3.29 10.32 2.81
CA GLU A 66 3.23 11.77 2.88
C GLU A 66 2.89 12.38 1.53
N ASP A 67 3.49 11.86 0.47
CA ASP A 67 3.20 12.34 -0.87
C ASP A 67 1.74 12.08 -1.25
N GLY A 68 1.22 10.91 -0.86
CA GLY A 68 -0.17 10.59 -1.11
C GLY A 68 -1.12 11.56 -0.44
N PHE A 69 -0.85 11.92 0.83
CA PHE A 69 -1.68 12.88 1.54
C PHE A 69 -1.52 14.29 1.00
N ASN A 70 -0.35 14.64 0.47
CA ASN A 70 -0.17 15.94 -0.16
C ASN A 70 -1.02 16.07 -1.41
N ARG A 71 -1.17 15.00 -2.16
CA ARG A 71 -1.98 15.00 -3.37
C ARG A 71 -3.47 14.85 -3.06
N TYR A 72 -3.79 14.02 -2.10
CA TYR A 72 -5.17 13.69 -1.75
C TYR A 72 -5.33 13.73 -0.23
N PRO A 73 -5.53 14.92 0.36
CA PRO A 73 -5.59 15.05 1.83
C PRO A 73 -6.68 14.20 2.47
N ASN A 74 -7.79 13.96 1.74
CA ASN A 74 -8.86 13.12 2.24
C ASN A 74 -8.85 11.78 1.53
N TRP A 75 -7.97 10.89 1.98
CA TRP A 75 -7.84 9.58 1.38
C TRP A 75 -8.04 8.53 2.49
N PRO A 76 -9.29 8.06 2.70
CA PRO A 76 -9.60 7.17 3.81
C PRO A 76 -8.80 5.87 3.78
N GLU A 77 -8.61 5.29 2.61
CA GLU A 77 -7.85 4.04 2.49
C GLU A 77 -6.41 4.24 2.94
N LEU A 78 -5.79 5.32 2.51
CA LEU A 78 -4.41 5.60 2.89
C LEU A 78 -4.31 5.91 4.38
N THR A 79 -5.32 6.58 4.95
CA THR A 79 -5.37 6.84 6.38
C THR A 79 -5.37 5.55 7.17
N LYS A 80 -6.16 4.57 6.75
CA LYS A 80 -6.20 3.27 7.41
C LYS A 80 -4.87 2.56 7.33
N ILE A 81 -4.26 2.56 6.16
CA ILE A 81 -2.99 1.88 5.96
C ILE A 81 -1.89 2.53 6.78
N ASN A 82 -1.86 3.86 6.79
CA ASN A 82 -0.87 4.59 7.58
C ASN A 82 -0.98 4.24 9.06
N LYS A 83 -2.22 4.12 9.56
CA LYS A 83 -2.46 3.78 10.94
C LYS A 83 -1.97 2.36 11.24
N TRP A 84 -2.23 1.42 10.35
CA TRP A 84 -1.80 0.04 10.54
C TRP A 84 -0.30 -0.12 10.46
N LEU A 85 0.37 0.66 9.61
CA LEU A 85 1.82 0.61 9.48
C LEU A 85 2.52 1.21 10.69
N GLU A 86 1.85 2.12 11.37
CA GLU A 86 2.39 2.75 12.59
C GLU A 86 3.70 3.49 12.32
N PHE A 87 3.76 4.13 11.18
CA PHE A 87 4.91 4.97 10.86
C PHE A 87 4.75 6.36 11.51
#